data_d2667860518c9251ed7896e25ee92392
#
_entry.id   d2667860518c9251ed7896e25ee92392
#
_cell.length_a   1.000
_cell.length_b   1.000
_cell.length_c   1.000
_cell.angle_alpha   90.00
_cell.angle_beta   90.00
_cell.angle_gamma   90.00
#
_symmetry.space_group_name_H-M   'P 1'
#
loop_
_entity.id
_entity.type
_entity.pdbx_description
1 polymer ?
#
loop_
_entity_poly.entity_id
_entity_poly.type
_entity_poly.pdbx_seq_one_letter_code
_entity_poly.pdbx_strand_id
1 'polypeptide(L)'
;TEKTICLAVSPSLKAYKIPGRARLFEAVQRVKEVNAQRLQTAIRQHKAVRGEDGKYHFASTSFDANALNADPALGLSYIVAPPRMQRYLDVSTQIYKTYLKYVSPADIYPYSIDEVFIDVTGYLPYYHMSAHELAMTMVREVLYNTGITATAGIGTNLYLAKLAMDIVAKHIPADKDGVRIAELDEQSYRYLLWNHRPLTDFWMTGP
;
A
#
# COMPACT_ATOMS: atom_id res chain seq x y z
N THR A 1 5.26 -9.98 -19.89
CA THR A 1 4.20 -9.71 -20.89
C THR A 1 3.23 -8.68 -20.31
N GLU A 2 2.54 -7.90 -21.16
CA GLU A 2 1.55 -6.91 -20.73
C GLU A 2 0.37 -7.50 -19.92
N LYS A 3 0.14 -8.81 -20.01
CA LYS A 3 -0.87 -9.55 -19.25
C LYS A 3 -0.43 -9.86 -17.81
N THR A 4 0.82 -9.60 -17.45
CA THR A 4 1.36 -9.88 -16.11
C THR A 4 0.72 -8.95 -15.08
N ILE A 5 0.36 -9.49 -13.91
CA ILE A 5 -0.12 -8.70 -12.77
C ILE A 5 1.07 -7.98 -12.14
N CYS A 6 0.92 -6.69 -11.89
CA CYS A 6 1.90 -5.91 -11.13
C CYS A 6 1.90 -6.38 -9.67
N LEU A 7 3.06 -6.60 -9.09
CA LEU A 7 3.18 -6.96 -7.67
C LEU A 7 2.74 -5.79 -6.78
N ALA A 8 3.09 -4.57 -7.17
CA ALA A 8 2.72 -3.35 -6.48
C ALA A 8 2.64 -2.18 -7.46
N VAL A 9 1.92 -1.14 -7.07
CA VAL A 9 1.84 0.15 -7.75
C VAL A 9 2.15 1.24 -6.73
N SER A 10 3.01 2.21 -7.08
CA SER A 10 3.38 3.30 -6.18
C SER A 10 2.16 4.13 -5.76
N PRO A 11 2.17 4.75 -4.56
CA PRO A 11 1.08 5.63 -4.12
C PRO A 11 0.80 6.76 -5.13
N SER A 12 1.83 7.32 -5.75
CA SER A 12 1.71 8.36 -6.78
C SER A 12 0.98 7.89 -8.04
N LEU A 13 1.17 6.64 -8.48
CA LEU A 13 0.38 6.06 -9.58
C LEU A 13 -1.03 5.65 -9.16
N LYS A 14 -1.23 5.21 -7.90
CA LYS A 14 -2.58 4.94 -7.36
C LYS A 14 -3.45 6.20 -7.38
N ALA A 15 -2.89 7.39 -7.20
CA ALA A 15 -3.60 8.67 -7.31
C ALA A 15 -4.27 8.86 -8.68
N TYR A 16 -3.74 8.23 -9.74
CA TYR A 16 -4.35 8.19 -11.06
C TYR A 16 -5.36 7.04 -11.25
N LYS A 17 -5.83 6.42 -10.15
CA LYS A 17 -6.81 5.30 -10.15
C LYS A 17 -6.27 4.02 -10.80
N ILE A 18 -4.98 3.75 -10.68
CA ILE A 18 -4.36 2.47 -11.04
C ILE A 18 -4.38 1.58 -9.81
N PRO A 19 -5.09 0.45 -9.80
CA PRO A 19 -5.18 -0.44 -8.63
C PRO A 19 -3.84 -1.10 -8.30
N GLY A 20 -3.62 -1.44 -7.04
CA GLY A 20 -2.34 -1.95 -6.54
C GLY A 20 -1.87 -3.26 -7.19
N ARG A 21 -2.79 -4.05 -7.73
CA ARG A 21 -2.53 -5.32 -8.43
C ARG A 21 -3.07 -5.31 -9.86
N ALA A 22 -3.02 -4.16 -10.52
CA ALA A 22 -3.41 -4.03 -11.91
C ALA A 22 -2.61 -4.96 -12.81
N ARG A 23 -3.20 -5.42 -13.89
CA ARG A 23 -2.43 -5.98 -15.01
C ARG A 23 -1.66 -4.85 -15.69
N LEU A 24 -0.47 -5.14 -16.19
CA LEU A 24 0.38 -4.10 -16.78
C LEU A 24 -0.34 -3.34 -17.91
N PHE A 25 -1.11 -4.03 -18.77
CA PHE A 25 -1.85 -3.37 -19.84
C PHE A 25 -2.91 -2.37 -19.32
N GLU A 26 -3.55 -2.66 -18.17
CA GLU A 26 -4.51 -1.75 -17.54
C GLU A 26 -3.82 -0.47 -17.05
N ALA A 27 -2.63 -0.63 -16.45
CA ALA A 27 -1.80 0.51 -16.06
C ALA A 27 -1.37 1.33 -17.29
N VAL A 28 -0.91 0.68 -18.36
CA VAL A 28 -0.55 1.35 -19.63
C VAL A 28 -1.74 2.11 -20.22
N GLN A 29 -2.91 1.47 -20.27
CA GLN A 29 -4.12 2.10 -20.80
C GLN A 29 -4.54 3.31 -19.95
N ARG A 30 -4.50 3.18 -18.62
CA ARG A 30 -4.84 4.28 -17.73
C ARG A 30 -3.87 5.47 -17.87
N VAL A 31 -2.58 5.20 -18.01
CA VAL A 31 -1.59 6.26 -18.28
C VAL A 31 -1.85 6.97 -19.63
N LYS A 32 -2.24 6.23 -20.67
CA LYS A 32 -2.65 6.84 -21.95
C LYS A 32 -3.86 7.78 -21.79
N GLU A 33 -4.87 7.37 -21.04
CA GLU A 33 -6.05 8.20 -20.76
C GLU A 33 -5.68 9.49 -19.99
N VAL A 34 -4.88 9.35 -18.94
CA VAL A 34 -4.37 10.49 -18.17
C VAL A 34 -3.56 11.43 -19.08
N ASN A 35 -2.68 10.88 -19.91
CA ASN A 35 -1.87 11.67 -20.84
C ASN A 35 -2.71 12.35 -21.91
N ALA A 36 -3.80 11.76 -22.38
CA ALA A 36 -4.72 12.44 -23.30
C ALA A 36 -5.31 13.71 -22.65
N GLN A 37 -5.71 13.65 -21.38
CA GLN A 37 -6.22 14.82 -20.64
C GLN A 37 -5.12 15.86 -20.38
N ARG A 38 -3.92 15.43 -19.97
CA ARG A 38 -2.78 16.30 -19.72
C ARG A 38 -2.32 17.00 -21.01
N LEU A 39 -2.30 16.30 -22.15
CA LEU A 39 -1.94 16.88 -23.44
C LEU A 39 -2.92 18.00 -23.86
N GLN A 40 -4.20 17.84 -23.63
CA GLN A 40 -5.18 18.90 -23.85
C GLN A 40 -4.89 20.16 -23.00
N THR A 41 -4.42 19.93 -21.76
CA THR A 41 -4.00 21.03 -20.89
C THR A 41 -2.73 21.69 -21.41
N ALA A 42 -1.74 20.92 -21.86
CA ALA A 42 -0.51 21.44 -22.46
C ALA A 42 -0.78 22.28 -23.72
N ILE A 43 -1.72 21.84 -24.58
CA ILE A 43 -2.16 22.58 -25.77
C ILE A 43 -2.78 23.92 -25.36
N ARG A 44 -3.74 23.90 -24.41
CA ARG A 44 -4.40 25.13 -23.93
C ARG A 44 -3.42 26.14 -23.30
N GLN A 45 -2.35 25.66 -22.70
CA GLN A 45 -1.31 26.48 -22.09
C GLN A 45 -0.17 26.87 -23.05
N HIS A 46 -0.29 26.52 -24.34
CA HIS A 46 0.75 26.72 -25.34
C HIS A 46 2.12 26.13 -25.00
N LYS A 47 2.11 25.02 -24.20
CA LYS A 47 3.30 24.24 -23.78
C LYS A 47 3.50 22.95 -24.58
N ALA A 48 2.54 22.58 -25.42
CA ALA A 48 2.67 21.44 -26.33
C ALA A 48 3.48 21.82 -27.57
N VAL A 49 4.26 20.89 -28.09
CA VAL A 49 5.01 21.03 -29.33
C VAL A 49 4.28 20.35 -30.48
N ARG A 50 4.39 20.91 -31.69
CA ARG A 50 3.84 20.27 -32.89
C ARG A 50 4.92 19.42 -33.53
N GLY A 51 4.64 18.12 -33.65
CA GLY A 51 5.54 17.17 -34.30
C GLY A 51 5.51 17.23 -35.82
N GLU A 52 6.43 16.53 -36.46
CA GLU A 52 6.48 16.39 -37.92
C GLU A 52 5.25 15.67 -38.48
N ASP A 53 4.60 14.84 -37.67
CA ASP A 53 3.32 14.16 -37.98
C ASP A 53 2.11 15.11 -37.95
N GLY A 54 2.33 16.41 -37.69
CA GLY A 54 1.32 17.45 -37.59
C GLY A 54 0.50 17.42 -36.30
N LYS A 55 0.77 16.46 -35.37
CA LYS A 55 0.07 16.29 -34.08
C LYS A 55 0.80 17.05 -32.99
N TYR A 56 0.06 17.30 -31.90
CA TYR A 56 0.65 17.87 -30.70
C TYR A 56 1.21 16.74 -29.80
N HIS A 57 2.38 17.01 -29.23
CA HIS A 57 3.10 16.16 -28.30
C HIS A 57 3.49 16.97 -27.06
N PHE A 58 3.80 16.25 -25.96
CA PHE A 58 4.38 16.87 -24.80
C PHE A 58 5.79 17.42 -25.13
N ALA A 59 6.09 18.62 -24.66
CA ALA A 59 7.46 19.15 -24.70
C ALA A 59 8.40 18.32 -23.80
N SER A 60 7.89 17.79 -22.68
CA SER A 60 8.62 16.90 -21.80
C SER A 60 7.67 16.01 -20.98
N THR A 61 8.23 14.96 -20.40
CA THR A 61 7.52 14.02 -19.52
C THR A 61 8.24 13.90 -18.18
N SER A 62 7.54 13.47 -17.13
CA SER A 62 8.14 13.22 -15.83
C SER A 62 7.50 11.99 -15.18
N PHE A 63 8.27 11.29 -14.36
CA PHE A 63 7.80 10.27 -13.41
C PHE A 63 7.79 10.78 -11.95
N ASP A 64 8.24 12.03 -11.73
CA ASP A 64 8.21 12.67 -10.42
C ASP A 64 6.84 13.26 -10.12
N ALA A 65 6.22 12.83 -9.01
CA ALA A 65 4.88 13.26 -8.65
C ALA A 65 4.79 14.76 -8.33
N ASN A 66 5.83 15.35 -7.74
CA ASN A 66 5.84 16.76 -7.40
C ASN A 66 5.93 17.61 -8.67
N ALA A 67 6.80 17.23 -9.61
CA ALA A 67 6.91 17.91 -10.91
C ALA A 67 5.59 17.82 -11.69
N LEU A 68 4.95 16.63 -11.71
CA LEU A 68 3.66 16.42 -12.39
C LEU A 68 2.51 17.22 -11.75
N ASN A 69 2.53 17.41 -10.44
CA ASN A 69 1.53 18.22 -9.73
C ASN A 69 1.78 19.72 -9.95
N ALA A 70 3.04 20.14 -10.00
CA ALA A 70 3.42 21.54 -10.22
C ALA A 70 3.17 22.00 -11.68
N ASP A 71 3.34 21.12 -12.66
CA ASP A 71 3.09 21.43 -14.07
C ASP A 71 2.16 20.43 -14.75
N PRO A 72 0.87 20.75 -14.89
CA PRO A 72 -0.10 19.91 -15.59
C PRO A 72 0.19 19.68 -17.08
N ALA A 73 1.09 20.46 -17.69
CA ALA A 73 1.47 20.32 -19.10
C ALA A 73 2.54 19.24 -19.34
N LEU A 74 3.16 18.71 -18.27
CA LEU A 74 4.08 17.59 -18.39
C LEU A 74 3.33 16.29 -18.70
N GLY A 75 3.89 15.46 -19.58
CA GLY A 75 3.39 14.09 -19.79
C GLY A 75 3.76 13.19 -18.61
N LEU A 76 2.81 12.35 -18.19
CA LEU A 76 3.04 11.33 -17.17
C LEU A 76 3.85 10.18 -17.76
N SER A 77 4.99 9.91 -17.18
CA SER A 77 5.77 8.68 -17.39
C SER A 77 5.86 7.87 -16.08
N TYR A 78 6.36 6.64 -16.18
CA TYR A 78 6.53 5.75 -15.02
C TYR A 78 7.68 4.77 -15.27
N ILE A 79 8.18 4.20 -14.19
CA ILE A 79 9.25 3.21 -14.23
C ILE A 79 8.66 1.83 -13.92
N VAL A 80 8.95 0.84 -14.76
CA VAL A 80 8.65 -0.57 -14.48
C VAL A 80 9.87 -1.19 -13.81
N ALA A 81 9.77 -1.40 -12.50
CA ALA A 81 10.82 -2.06 -11.74
C ALA A 81 10.79 -3.58 -11.97
N PRO A 82 11.91 -4.22 -12.38
CA PRO A 82 11.96 -5.65 -12.49
C PRO A 82 11.83 -6.33 -11.10
N PRO A 83 11.10 -7.44 -10.99
CA PRO A 83 10.92 -8.14 -9.72
C PRO A 83 12.25 -8.76 -9.26
N ARG A 84 12.51 -8.72 -7.94
CA ARG A 84 13.71 -9.28 -7.30
C ARG A 84 13.29 -10.17 -6.14
N MET A 85 12.75 -11.35 -6.43
CA MET A 85 12.13 -12.23 -5.43
C MET A 85 13.07 -12.58 -4.26
N GLN A 86 14.34 -12.88 -4.55
CA GLN A 86 15.31 -13.17 -3.49
C GLN A 86 15.44 -11.98 -2.53
N ARG A 87 15.50 -10.75 -3.05
CA ARG A 87 15.57 -9.55 -2.22
C ARG A 87 14.35 -9.40 -1.32
N TYR A 88 13.16 -9.75 -1.84
CA TYR A 88 11.93 -9.67 -1.05
C TYR A 88 11.94 -10.70 0.10
N LEU A 89 12.41 -11.92 -0.15
CA LEU A 89 12.58 -12.93 0.88
C LEU A 89 13.60 -12.51 1.95
N ASP A 90 14.73 -11.94 1.54
CA ASP A 90 15.76 -11.45 2.47
C ASP A 90 15.20 -10.39 3.40
N VAL A 91 14.48 -9.40 2.86
CA VAL A 91 13.88 -8.32 3.65
C VAL A 91 12.73 -8.85 4.53
N SER A 92 11.88 -9.73 4.02
CA SER A 92 10.84 -10.40 4.81
C SER A 92 11.44 -11.13 6.01
N THR A 93 12.53 -11.87 5.80
CA THR A 93 13.26 -12.57 6.87
C THR A 93 13.86 -11.58 7.89
N GLN A 94 14.37 -10.44 7.45
CA GLN A 94 14.88 -9.40 8.33
C GLN A 94 13.76 -8.81 9.21
N ILE A 95 12.58 -8.56 8.63
CA ILE A 95 11.40 -8.09 9.36
C ILE A 95 10.93 -9.14 10.37
N TYR A 96 10.85 -10.40 9.96
CA TYR A 96 10.49 -11.50 10.87
C TYR A 96 11.45 -11.58 12.07
N LYS A 97 12.77 -11.44 11.85
CA LYS A 97 13.77 -11.39 12.92
C LYS A 97 13.57 -10.19 13.87
N THR A 98 13.01 -9.10 13.39
CA THR A 98 12.67 -7.96 14.25
C THR A 98 11.54 -8.35 15.21
N TYR A 99 10.51 -9.03 14.75
CA TYR A 99 9.40 -9.49 15.60
C TYR A 99 9.88 -10.51 16.66
N LEU A 100 10.84 -11.37 16.32
CA LEU A 100 11.42 -12.35 17.28
C LEU A 100 12.13 -11.71 18.48
N LYS A 101 12.40 -10.42 18.47
CA LYS A 101 12.93 -9.71 19.65
C LYS A 101 11.86 -9.48 20.72
N TYR A 102 10.59 -9.53 20.34
CA TYR A 102 9.46 -9.20 21.19
C TYR A 102 8.64 -10.43 21.58
N VAL A 103 8.54 -11.40 20.69
CA VAL A 103 7.66 -12.57 20.86
C VAL A 103 8.36 -13.86 20.44
N SER A 104 7.93 -14.96 21.00
CA SER A 104 8.39 -16.31 20.64
C SER A 104 8.01 -16.67 19.22
N PRO A 105 8.83 -17.43 18.48
CA PRO A 105 8.44 -17.98 17.20
C PRO A 105 7.19 -18.86 17.23
N ALA A 106 6.82 -19.42 18.40
CA ALA A 106 5.61 -20.21 18.58
C ALA A 106 4.33 -19.35 18.48
N ASP A 107 4.44 -18.05 18.74
CA ASP A 107 3.31 -17.12 18.75
C ASP A 107 3.26 -16.25 17.49
N ILE A 108 4.14 -16.51 16.51
CA ILE A 108 4.15 -15.87 15.19
C ILE A 108 3.72 -16.88 14.12
N TYR A 109 2.68 -16.53 13.38
CA TYR A 109 2.24 -17.28 12.21
C TYR A 109 2.50 -16.47 10.92
N PRO A 110 3.53 -16.83 10.12
CA PRO A 110 3.73 -16.24 8.80
C PRO A 110 2.58 -16.62 7.86
N TYR A 111 1.76 -15.64 7.48
CA TYR A 111 0.63 -15.84 6.59
C TYR A 111 1.04 -15.74 5.12
N SER A 112 1.94 -14.81 4.81
CA SER A 112 2.51 -14.63 3.48
C SER A 112 3.94 -14.06 3.59
N ILE A 113 4.56 -13.71 2.47
CA ILE A 113 5.88 -13.10 2.45
C ILE A 113 5.92 -11.73 3.14
N ASP A 114 4.78 -11.04 3.23
CA ASP A 114 4.62 -9.65 3.70
C ASP A 114 3.61 -9.51 4.84
N GLU A 115 3.02 -10.62 5.31
CA GLU A 115 2.02 -10.61 6.39
C GLU A 115 2.31 -11.68 7.44
N VAL A 116 2.17 -11.32 8.70
CA VAL A 116 2.24 -12.24 9.85
C VAL A 116 1.07 -12.00 10.79
N PHE A 117 0.62 -13.05 11.46
CA PHE A 117 -0.21 -12.95 12.67
C PHE A 117 0.67 -13.18 13.88
N ILE A 118 0.43 -12.44 14.95
CA ILE A 118 1.18 -12.53 16.20
C ILE A 118 0.19 -12.57 17.35
N ASP A 119 0.24 -13.61 18.18
CA ASP A 119 -0.47 -13.62 19.45
C ASP A 119 0.37 -12.89 20.49
N VAL A 120 -0.11 -11.72 20.92
CA VAL A 120 0.58 -10.89 21.90
C VAL A 120 -0.01 -11.00 23.31
N THR A 121 -1.04 -11.82 23.52
CA THR A 121 -1.81 -11.87 24.76
C THR A 121 -0.92 -12.08 25.99
N GLY A 122 -0.01 -13.04 25.94
CA GLY A 122 0.90 -13.35 27.04
C GLY A 122 2.00 -12.31 27.28
N TYR A 123 2.26 -11.43 26.31
CA TYR A 123 3.36 -10.47 26.35
C TYR A 123 2.96 -9.10 26.88
N LEU A 124 1.69 -8.72 26.78
CA LEU A 124 1.20 -7.41 27.22
C LEU A 124 1.49 -7.14 28.71
N PRO A 125 1.23 -8.11 29.65
CA PRO A 125 1.59 -7.91 31.05
C PRO A 125 3.10 -7.83 31.27
N TYR A 126 3.89 -8.58 30.49
CA TYR A 126 5.35 -8.59 30.59
C TYR A 126 5.97 -7.25 30.20
N TYR A 127 5.50 -6.66 29.09
CA TYR A 127 5.99 -5.37 28.61
C TYR A 127 5.32 -4.17 29.30
N HIS A 128 4.29 -4.38 30.08
CA HIS A 128 3.44 -3.31 30.64
C HIS A 128 2.91 -2.36 29.55
N MET A 129 2.54 -2.90 28.39
CA MET A 129 2.04 -2.18 27.23
C MET A 129 0.66 -2.67 26.82
N SER A 130 -0.11 -1.80 26.21
CA SER A 130 -1.29 -2.18 25.43
C SER A 130 -0.87 -2.87 24.14
N ALA A 131 -1.79 -3.59 23.49
CA ALA A 131 -1.53 -4.19 22.18
C ALA A 131 -1.15 -3.13 21.13
N HIS A 132 -1.75 -1.96 21.20
CA HIS A 132 -1.43 -0.82 20.33
C HIS A 132 0.01 -0.34 20.51
N GLU A 133 0.43 -0.12 21.74
CA GLU A 133 1.81 0.33 22.05
C GLU A 133 2.85 -0.69 21.62
N LEU A 134 2.59 -1.98 21.83
CA LEU A 134 3.49 -3.04 21.41
C LEU A 134 3.56 -3.13 19.88
N ALA A 135 2.42 -3.09 19.19
CA ALA A 135 2.37 -3.09 17.73
C ALA A 135 3.09 -1.87 17.14
N MET A 136 2.85 -0.67 17.71
CA MET A 136 3.54 0.55 17.30
C MET A 136 5.06 0.44 17.47
N THR A 137 5.51 -0.13 18.59
CA THR A 137 6.93 -0.35 18.87
C THR A 137 7.56 -1.26 17.83
N MET A 138 6.93 -2.41 17.54
CA MET A 138 7.42 -3.35 16.54
C MET A 138 7.46 -2.74 15.13
N VAL A 139 6.40 -2.06 14.72
CA VAL A 139 6.29 -1.44 13.40
C VAL A 139 7.33 -0.33 13.21
N ARG A 140 7.57 0.49 14.24
CA ARG A 140 8.61 1.53 14.20
C ARG A 140 10.01 0.95 14.14
N GLU A 141 10.28 -0.16 14.83
CA GLU A 141 11.58 -0.82 14.72
C GLU A 141 11.79 -1.42 13.32
N VAL A 142 10.76 -1.99 12.71
CA VAL A 142 10.81 -2.42 11.30
C VAL A 142 11.12 -1.24 10.38
N LEU A 143 10.45 -0.11 10.56
CA LEU A 143 10.70 1.11 9.79
C LEU A 143 12.15 1.60 9.96
N TYR A 144 12.63 1.66 11.19
CA TYR A 144 14.00 2.08 11.49
C TYR A 144 15.05 1.19 10.84
N ASN A 145 14.86 -0.14 10.90
CA ASN A 145 15.83 -1.10 10.40
C ASN A 145 15.77 -1.31 8.88
N THR A 146 14.63 -1.07 8.24
CA THR A 146 14.41 -1.44 6.83
C THR A 146 13.98 -0.28 5.94
N GLY A 147 13.54 0.84 6.52
CA GLY A 147 12.91 1.93 5.79
C GLY A 147 11.49 1.61 5.27
N ILE A 148 10.92 0.46 5.67
CA ILE A 148 9.60 0.01 5.22
C ILE A 148 8.56 0.30 6.31
N THR A 149 7.49 1.02 5.95
CA THR A 149 6.32 1.19 6.81
C THR A 149 5.45 -0.06 6.79
N ALA A 150 4.78 -0.35 7.89
CA ALA A 150 3.80 -1.41 7.99
C ALA A 150 2.44 -0.88 8.47
N THR A 151 1.39 -1.62 8.15
CA THR A 151 0.04 -1.42 8.68
C THR A 151 -0.27 -2.57 9.61
N ALA A 152 -0.85 -2.29 10.77
CA ALA A 152 -1.25 -3.33 11.71
C ALA A 152 -2.76 -3.28 12.00
N GLY A 153 -3.32 -4.47 12.19
CA GLY A 153 -4.67 -4.64 12.72
C GLY A 153 -4.60 -5.41 14.03
N ILE A 154 -5.30 -4.93 15.04
CA ILE A 154 -5.40 -5.55 16.36
C ILE A 154 -6.84 -6.04 16.52
N GLY A 155 -7.01 -7.24 17.03
CA GLY A 155 -8.33 -7.81 17.27
C GLY A 155 -8.32 -8.81 18.43
N THR A 156 -9.47 -9.04 19.03
CA THR A 156 -9.67 -10.04 20.08
C THR A 156 -9.54 -11.48 19.54
N ASN A 157 -9.51 -11.62 18.23
CA ASN A 157 -9.20 -12.87 17.53
C ASN A 157 -8.57 -12.56 16.16
N LEU A 158 -8.04 -13.60 15.52
CA LEU A 158 -7.33 -13.53 14.24
C LEU A 158 -8.19 -12.90 13.12
N TYR A 159 -9.49 -13.22 13.05
CA TYR A 159 -10.39 -12.67 12.04
C TYR A 159 -10.56 -11.16 12.21
N LEU A 160 -10.82 -10.70 13.42
CA LEU A 160 -10.98 -9.26 13.70
C LEU A 160 -9.68 -8.50 13.51
N ALA A 161 -8.52 -9.07 13.86
CA ALA A 161 -7.22 -8.48 13.58
C ALA A 161 -7.01 -8.28 12.07
N LYS A 162 -7.36 -9.30 11.25
CA LYS A 162 -7.24 -9.21 9.79
C LYS A 162 -8.18 -8.15 9.20
N LEU A 163 -9.42 -8.07 9.66
CA LEU A 163 -10.37 -7.05 9.21
C LEU A 163 -9.98 -5.64 9.67
N ALA A 164 -9.46 -5.50 10.90
CA ALA A 164 -8.92 -4.23 11.38
C ALA A 164 -7.81 -3.73 10.45
N MET A 165 -6.90 -4.61 10.02
CA MET A 165 -5.84 -4.27 9.09
C MET A 165 -6.36 -3.95 7.68
N ASP A 166 -7.17 -4.84 7.10
CA ASP A 166 -7.53 -4.76 5.67
C ASP A 166 -8.59 -3.71 5.37
N ILE A 167 -9.55 -3.51 6.26
CA ILE A 167 -10.67 -2.60 6.03
C ILE A 167 -10.45 -1.30 6.79
N VAL A 168 -10.19 -1.33 8.10
CA VAL A 168 -10.16 -0.12 8.90
C VAL A 168 -8.85 0.64 8.76
N ALA A 169 -7.70 -0.01 9.00
CA ALA A 169 -6.40 0.65 9.00
C ALA A 169 -6.02 1.27 7.65
N LYS A 170 -6.45 0.67 6.54
CA LYS A 170 -6.18 1.20 5.19
C LYS A 170 -6.92 2.52 4.90
N HIS A 171 -7.98 2.83 5.63
CA HIS A 171 -8.81 4.02 5.42
C HIS A 171 -8.60 5.14 6.43
N ILE A 172 -7.83 4.89 7.50
CA ILE A 172 -7.45 5.93 8.45
C ILE A 172 -6.19 6.68 7.98
N PRO A 173 -6.02 7.96 8.37
CA PRO A 173 -4.79 8.69 8.11
C PRO A 173 -3.58 7.98 8.72
N ALA A 174 -2.46 8.01 8.00
CA ALA A 174 -1.19 7.57 8.58
C ALA A 174 -0.70 8.59 9.61
N ASP A 175 0.05 8.12 10.62
CA ASP A 175 0.77 9.02 11.51
C ASP A 175 1.94 9.71 10.78
N LYS A 176 2.71 10.53 11.50
CA LYS A 176 3.87 11.26 10.92
C LYS A 176 4.93 10.34 10.30
N ASP A 177 4.98 9.09 10.73
CA ASP A 177 5.95 8.09 10.28
C ASP A 177 5.37 7.18 9.17
N GLY A 178 4.14 7.45 8.72
CA GLY A 178 3.45 6.66 7.70
C GLY A 178 2.78 5.39 8.23
N VAL A 179 2.72 5.20 9.55
CA VAL A 179 2.16 4.02 10.21
C VAL A 179 0.64 4.14 10.35
N ARG A 180 -0.06 3.04 10.17
CA ARG A 180 -1.51 2.90 10.40
C ARG A 180 -1.76 1.70 11.28
N ILE A 181 -2.45 1.89 12.38
CA ILE A 181 -2.89 0.82 13.29
C ILE A 181 -4.37 0.99 13.57
N ALA A 182 -5.15 -0.08 13.42
CA ALA A 182 -6.56 -0.09 13.77
C ALA A 182 -6.87 -1.26 14.70
N GLU A 183 -7.92 -1.13 15.47
CA GLU A 183 -8.34 -2.11 16.47
C GLU A 183 -9.81 -2.46 16.28
N LEU A 184 -10.15 -3.73 16.39
CA LEU A 184 -11.53 -4.22 16.40
C LEU A 184 -11.74 -5.26 17.50
N ASP A 185 -12.79 -5.05 18.24
CA ASP A 185 -13.47 -6.06 19.04
C ASP A 185 -14.84 -6.40 18.39
N GLU A 186 -15.62 -7.28 19.00
CA GLU A 186 -16.92 -7.70 18.49
C GLU A 186 -17.95 -6.56 18.44
N GLN A 187 -17.85 -5.58 19.34
CA GLN A 187 -18.78 -4.44 19.38
C GLN A 187 -18.42 -3.43 18.30
N SER A 188 -17.16 -3.02 18.23
CA SER A 188 -16.67 -2.08 17.20
C SER A 188 -16.77 -2.67 15.79
N TYR A 189 -16.56 -3.98 15.62
CA TYR A 189 -16.81 -4.67 14.36
C TYR A 189 -18.27 -4.48 13.90
N ARG A 190 -19.26 -4.74 14.79
CA ARG A 190 -20.68 -4.54 14.45
C ARG A 190 -20.99 -3.08 14.14
N TYR A 191 -20.47 -2.17 14.94
CA TYR A 191 -20.71 -0.75 14.74
C TYR A 191 -20.11 -0.19 13.46
N LEU A 192 -18.85 -0.53 13.16
CA LEU A 192 -18.11 0.05 12.05
C LEU A 192 -18.34 -0.68 10.72
N LEU A 193 -18.49 -2.02 10.76
CA LEU A 193 -18.43 -2.85 9.55
C LEU A 193 -19.74 -3.55 9.20
N TRP A 194 -20.80 -3.45 10.00
CA TRP A 194 -22.08 -4.11 9.70
C TRP A 194 -22.67 -3.74 8.34
N ASN A 195 -22.54 -2.49 7.95
CA ASN A 195 -23.04 -1.96 6.69
C ASN A 195 -21.93 -1.83 5.62
N HIS A 196 -20.74 -2.36 5.86
CA HIS A 196 -19.64 -2.28 4.91
C HIS A 196 -19.97 -3.03 3.61
N ARG A 197 -19.61 -2.44 2.48
CA ARG A 197 -19.75 -3.02 1.15
C ARG A 197 -18.50 -2.67 0.32
N PRO A 198 -18.10 -3.52 -0.62
CA PRO A 198 -18.67 -4.83 -0.95
C PRO A 198 -18.34 -5.90 0.11
N LEU A 199 -19.15 -6.97 0.17
CA LEU A 199 -18.87 -8.08 1.12
C LEU A 199 -17.57 -8.83 0.82
N THR A 200 -17.08 -8.75 -0.42
CA THR A 200 -15.80 -9.33 -0.86
C THR A 200 -14.57 -8.67 -0.23
N ASP A 201 -14.73 -7.55 0.48
CA ASP A 201 -13.64 -6.95 1.27
C ASP A 201 -13.38 -7.73 2.57
N PHE A 202 -14.36 -8.51 3.04
CA PHE A 202 -14.21 -9.32 4.21
C PHE A 202 -13.33 -10.54 3.91
N TRP A 203 -12.35 -10.77 4.76
CA TRP A 203 -11.40 -11.86 4.60
C TRP A 203 -12.11 -13.22 4.43
N MET A 204 -11.66 -14.02 3.47
CA MET A 204 -12.23 -15.31 3.07
C MET A 204 -13.67 -15.25 2.51
N THR A 205 -14.17 -14.08 2.17
CA THR A 205 -15.46 -13.94 1.48
C THR A 205 -15.19 -13.75 -0.02
N GLY A 206 -15.56 -14.75 -0.80
CA GLY A 206 -15.46 -14.71 -2.25
C GLY A 206 -16.68 -14.08 -2.93
N PRO A 207 -16.62 -13.81 -4.25
CA PRO A 207 -17.74 -13.38 -5.06
C PRO A 207 -18.79 -14.48 -5.21
#